data_df9cf65c634be9bf2a59b2b621d00b90
#
_entry.id   df9cf65c634be9bf2a59b2b621d00b90
#
_cell.length_a   1.000
_cell.length_b   1.000
_cell.length_c   1.000
_cell.angle_alpha   90.00
_cell.angle_beta   90.00
_cell.angle_gamma   90.00
#
_symmetry.space_group_name_H-M   'P 1'
#
loop_
_entity.id
_entity.type
_entity.pdbx_description
1 polymer ?
#
loop_
_entity_poly.entity_id
_entity_poly.type
_entity_poly.pdbx_seq_one_letter_code
_entity_poly.pdbx_strand_id
1 'polypeptide(L)' 'MPVYCVEVPGLPPLAVTCAGCSGDALQLALREQGLDNFRVERRSKDGRQWWFQANFKPGTIDLDTTGGLTRLVSVDLIED' A
#
# COMPACT_ATOMS: atom_id res chain seq x y z
N MET A 1 2.14 -17.64 -8.31
CA MET A 1 1.50 -16.69 -7.36
C MET A 1 1.51 -15.29 -7.95
N PRO A 2 0.46 -14.52 -7.76
CA PRO A 2 0.43 -13.14 -8.26
C PRO A 2 1.53 -12.28 -7.65
N VAL A 3 2.08 -11.37 -8.45
CA VAL A 3 3.04 -10.37 -8.01
C VAL A 3 2.42 -9.00 -8.16
N TYR A 4 2.42 -8.24 -7.08
CA TYR A 4 1.86 -6.90 -7.05
C TYR A 4 2.98 -5.87 -6.81
N CYS A 5 2.85 -4.71 -7.42
CA CYS A 5 3.72 -3.58 -7.13
C CYS A 5 2.91 -2.57 -6.30
N VAL A 6 3.41 -2.24 -5.13
CA VAL A 6 2.73 -1.32 -4.21
C VAL A 6 3.55 -0.04 -4.13
N GLU A 7 2.91 1.09 -4.41
CA GLU A 7 3.53 2.41 -4.30
C GLU A 7 2.82 3.25 -3.26
N VAL A 8 3.58 3.67 -2.26
CA VAL A 8 3.13 4.61 -1.24
C VAL A 8 3.87 5.92 -1.47
N PRO A 9 3.18 7.07 -1.59
CA PRO A 9 3.88 8.35 -1.75
C PRO A 9 4.88 8.59 -0.64
N GLY A 10 6.11 8.93 -1.02
CA GLY A 10 7.19 9.15 -0.06
C GLY A 10 8.03 7.93 0.26
N LEU A 11 7.65 6.75 -0.24
CA LEU A 11 8.40 5.51 -0.05
C LEU A 11 8.71 4.88 -1.40
N PRO A 12 9.78 4.08 -1.50
CA PRO A 12 10.09 3.40 -2.76
C PRO A 12 9.04 2.33 -3.09
N PRO A 13 8.79 2.07 -4.39
CA PRO A 13 7.89 1.00 -4.78
C PRO A 13 8.39 -0.35 -4.28
N LEU A 14 7.46 -1.23 -3.92
CA LEU A 14 7.79 -2.55 -3.42
C LEU A 14 6.98 -3.60 -4.17
N ALA A 15 7.67 -4.61 -4.71
CA ALA A 15 7.03 -5.75 -5.32
C ALA A 15 6.82 -6.84 -4.28
N VAL A 16 5.60 -7.36 -4.17
CA VAL A 16 5.27 -8.43 -3.24
C VAL A 16 4.56 -9.57 -3.96
N THR A 17 4.91 -10.78 -3.57
CA THR A 17 4.22 -11.98 -4.04
C THR A 17 3.17 -12.36 -3.00
N CYS A 18 1.93 -12.46 -3.42
CA CYS A 18 0.84 -12.69 -2.48
C CYS A 18 -0.25 -13.54 -3.15
N ALA A 19 -0.64 -14.63 -2.49
CA ALA A 19 -1.71 -15.49 -2.98
C ALA A 19 -3.10 -14.90 -2.72
N GLY A 20 -3.19 -13.85 -1.92
CA GLY A 20 -4.45 -13.19 -1.60
C GLY A 20 -4.83 -12.11 -2.60
N CYS A 21 -5.70 -11.22 -2.17
CA CYS A 21 -6.16 -10.12 -3.00
C CYS A 21 -5.20 -8.91 -2.92
N SER A 22 -5.52 -7.86 -3.69
CA SER A 22 -4.73 -6.64 -3.70
C SER A 22 -4.61 -5.98 -2.32
N GLY A 23 -5.67 -6.08 -1.50
CA GLY A 23 -5.63 -5.56 -0.13
C GLY A 23 -4.63 -6.29 0.75
N ASP A 24 -4.52 -7.62 0.59
CA ASP A 24 -3.53 -8.41 1.32
C ASP A 24 -2.11 -8.05 0.88
N ALA A 25 -1.91 -7.87 -0.41
CA ALA A 25 -0.61 -7.46 -0.95
C ALA A 25 -0.21 -6.09 -0.39
N LEU A 26 -1.14 -5.16 -0.32
CA LEU A 26 -0.89 -3.83 0.25
C LEU A 26 -0.46 -3.94 1.71
N GLN A 27 -1.17 -4.74 2.52
CA GLN A 27 -0.82 -4.90 3.92
C GLN A 27 0.56 -5.52 4.11
N LEU A 28 0.91 -6.53 3.31
CA LEU A 28 2.23 -7.13 3.35
C LEU A 28 3.32 -6.11 3.03
N ALA A 29 3.12 -5.32 1.97
CA ALA A 29 4.08 -4.31 1.56
C ALA A 29 4.30 -3.26 2.64
N LEU A 30 3.22 -2.77 3.25
CA LEU A 30 3.32 -1.78 4.30
C LEU A 30 4.07 -2.31 5.52
N ARG A 31 3.79 -3.55 5.92
CA ARG A 31 4.48 -4.18 7.05
C ARG A 31 5.95 -4.41 6.77
N GLU A 32 6.30 -4.80 5.54
CA GLU A 32 7.71 -4.97 5.17
C GLU A 32 8.49 -3.65 5.20
N GLN A 33 7.80 -2.53 5.02
CA GLN A 33 8.41 -1.21 5.13
C GLN A 33 8.38 -0.66 6.55
N GLY A 34 7.99 -1.47 7.52
CA GLY A 34 7.97 -1.08 8.92
C GLY A 34 6.72 -0.34 9.36
N LEU A 35 5.70 -0.31 8.53
CA LEU A 35 4.43 0.36 8.83
C LEU A 35 3.45 -0.65 9.39
N ASP A 36 3.03 -0.49 10.64
CA ASP A 36 2.13 -1.44 11.28
C ASP A 36 0.87 -0.82 11.90
N ASN A 37 0.81 0.50 12.03
CA ASN A 37 -0.34 1.19 12.59
C ASN A 37 -1.09 1.95 11.51
N PHE A 38 -1.88 1.24 10.74
CA PHE A 38 -2.60 1.85 9.62
C PHE A 38 -3.97 1.23 9.42
N ARG A 39 -4.84 1.96 8.73
CA ARG A 39 -6.11 1.48 8.19
C ARG A 39 -6.11 1.69 6.69
N VAL A 40 -6.60 0.71 5.94
CA VAL A 40 -6.71 0.83 4.49
C VAL A 40 -8.16 0.67 4.06
N GLU A 41 -8.53 1.41 3.01
CA GLU A 41 -9.87 1.38 2.45
C GLU A 41 -9.74 1.47 0.93
N ARG A 42 -10.36 0.53 0.23
CA ARG A 42 -10.32 0.55 -1.23
C ARG A 42 -11.17 1.70 -1.77
N ARG A 43 -10.57 2.50 -2.64
CA ARG A 43 -11.23 3.64 -3.25
C ARG A 43 -11.72 3.35 -4.65
N SER A 44 -10.87 2.73 -5.48
CA SER A 44 -11.22 2.46 -6.86
C SER A 44 -10.41 1.31 -7.42
N LYS A 45 -10.87 0.79 -8.55
CA LYS A 45 -10.19 -0.24 -9.31
C LYS A 45 -10.31 0.11 -10.78
N ASP A 46 -9.17 0.00 -11.51
CA ASP A 46 -9.15 0.20 -12.95
C ASP A 46 -8.29 -0.90 -13.56
N GLY A 47 -8.95 -1.90 -14.19
CA GLY A 47 -8.24 -3.04 -14.76
C GLY A 47 -7.45 -3.81 -13.71
N ARG A 48 -6.12 -3.79 -13.84
CA ARG A 48 -5.19 -4.48 -12.93
C ARG A 48 -4.58 -3.55 -11.90
N GLN A 49 -5.16 -2.38 -11.70
CA GLN A 49 -4.69 -1.39 -10.75
C GLN A 49 -5.78 -1.09 -9.73
N TRP A 50 -5.38 -1.01 -8.46
CA TRP A 50 -6.28 -0.65 -7.37
C TRP A 50 -5.72 0.57 -6.64
N TRP A 51 -6.62 1.43 -6.18
CA TRP A 51 -6.27 2.58 -5.37
C TRP A 51 -6.86 2.41 -3.99
N PHE A 52 -6.02 2.60 -2.97
CA PHE A 52 -6.42 2.50 -1.57
C PHE A 52 -6.10 3.80 -0.86
N GLN A 53 -6.94 4.15 0.08
CA GLN A 53 -6.64 5.21 1.03
C GLN A 53 -6.06 4.55 2.27
N ALA A 54 -4.82 4.90 2.62
CA ALA A 54 -4.16 4.41 3.82
C ALA A 54 -4.09 5.53 4.85
N ASN A 55 -4.63 5.27 6.02
CA ASN A 55 -4.61 6.21 7.13
C ASN A 55 -3.65 5.69 8.19
N PHE A 56 -2.60 6.45 8.48
CA PHE A 56 -1.57 6.07 9.44
C PHE A 56 -1.77 6.79 10.75
N LYS A 57 -1.45 6.13 11.87
CA LYS A 57 -1.51 6.74 13.19
C LYS A 57 -0.28 7.60 13.44
N PRO A 58 -0.41 8.68 14.23
CA PRO A 58 0.75 9.48 14.61
C PRO A 58 1.82 8.62 15.27
N GLY A 59 3.09 8.89 14.95
CA GLY A 59 4.21 8.12 15.48
C GLY A 59 4.52 6.85 14.70
N THR A 60 3.77 6.54 13.63
CA THR A 60 4.07 5.43 12.75
C THR A 60 5.20 5.83 11.83
N ILE A 61 6.41 5.43 12.18
CA ILE A 61 7.67 5.71 11.52
C ILE A 61 7.86 7.15 10.98
N ASP A 62 9.00 7.36 10.31
CA ASP A 62 9.42 8.66 9.77
C ASP A 62 8.72 8.99 8.44
N LEU A 63 7.41 8.87 8.42
CA LEU A 63 6.65 9.36 7.28
C LEU A 63 6.66 10.87 7.28
N ASP A 64 6.90 11.44 6.11
CA ASP A 64 6.75 12.86 5.94
C ASP A 64 5.28 13.22 6.18
N THR A 65 5.02 13.98 7.23
CA THR A 65 3.67 14.36 7.62
C THR A 65 3.21 15.67 6.97
N THR A 66 4.00 16.23 6.06
CA THR A 66 3.65 17.48 5.37
C THR A 66 2.31 17.36 4.66
N GLY A 67 2.01 16.20 4.10
CA GLY A 67 0.72 15.92 3.45
C GLY A 67 -0.31 15.29 4.38
N GLY A 68 -0.07 15.26 5.70
CA GLY A 68 -0.93 14.59 6.66
C GLY A 68 -0.60 13.10 6.77
N LEU A 69 -1.43 12.37 7.51
CA LEU A 69 -1.24 10.95 7.78
C LEU A 69 -2.05 10.06 6.85
N THR A 70 -2.73 10.63 5.88
CA THR A 70 -3.50 9.91 4.87
C THR A 70 -2.73 9.89 3.56
N ARG A 71 -2.60 8.71 2.95
CA ARG A 71 -1.92 8.55 1.67
C ARG A 71 -2.80 7.77 0.70
N LEU A 72 -2.77 8.16 -0.55
CA LEU A 72 -3.39 7.40 -1.63
C LEU A 72 -2.34 6.44 -2.19
N VAL A 73 -2.58 5.16 -2.01
CA VAL A 73 -1.62 4.11 -2.35
C VAL A 73 -2.11 3.37 -3.58
N SER A 74 -1.22 3.11 -4.53
CA SER A 74 -1.54 2.30 -5.71
C SER A 74 -0.99 0.88 -5.57
N VAL A 75 -1.78 -0.08 -6.03
CA VAL A 75 -1.40 -1.49 -6.09
C VAL A 75 -1.65 -1.96 -7.51
N ASP A 76 -0.59 -2.39 -8.18
CA ASP A 76 -0.66 -2.88 -9.56
C ASP A 76 -0.36 -4.36 -9.60
N LEU A 77 -1.22 -5.13 -10.28
CA LEU A 77 -0.95 -6.55 -10.55
C LEU A 77 -0.03 -6.61 -11.77
N ILE A 78 1.22 -7.01 -11.55
CA ILE A 78 2.23 -7.05 -12.61
C ILE A 78 2.48 -8.44 -13.16
N GLU A 79 2.10 -9.48 -12.41
CA GLU A 79 2.26 -10.87 -12.84
C GLU A 79 1.27 -11.76 -12.10
N ASP A 80 0.60 -12.62 -12.85
CA ASP A 80 -0.34 -13.60 -12.28
C ASP A 80 0.36 -14.87 -11.79
#